data_1f8eff1bd7176cd50b2dc2fabaebb889
#
_entry.id   1f8eff1bd7176cd50b2dc2fabaebb889
#
_cell.length_a   1.000
_cell.length_b   1.000
_cell.length_c   1.000
_cell.angle_alpha   90.00
_cell.angle_beta   90.00
_cell.angle_gamma   90.00
#
_symmetry.space_group_name_H-M   'P 1'
#
loop_
_entity.id
_entity.type
_entity.pdbx_description
1 polymer ?
#
loop_
_entity_poly.entity_id
_entity_poly.type
_entity_poly.pdbx_seq_one_letter_code
_entity_poly.pdbx_strand_id
1 'polypeptide(L)'
;MKIFRVIMLCLACTGWLFATAASSDAEQTQKMILKEFDIDAKFLQSSHYASIKNSIKDGKRKEFTNTVKNGYKHIPMLQKIIKDSGIPESFLYLAMTESGFSNNIVSSKNAIGIWQFMESTAKLYGLRVDKYTDERKDPMAATAAATKYLQSLKNDFGKWYLAMMAYNCGEARLREGIRKAGTTDLATLLDDKKSYIPKETKRFVKKILTIAHIAKEQENLLAKTQALSGTNGIELSKIDVPGGTTLMAVSYTHLRAHE
;
A
#
# COMPACT_ATOMS: atom_id res chain seq x y z
N MET A 1 -25.02 -2.80 54.19
CA MET A 1 -23.90 -1.94 53.70
C MET A 1 -22.63 -2.65 53.23
N LYS A 2 -22.39 -3.92 53.57
CA LYS A 2 -21.17 -4.67 53.12
C LYS A 2 -21.28 -5.28 51.73
N ILE A 3 -22.45 -5.63 51.21
CA ILE A 3 -22.68 -6.25 49.92
C ILE A 3 -22.46 -5.25 48.76
N PHE A 4 -22.81 -3.97 48.97
CA PHE A 4 -22.62 -2.92 47.93
C PHE A 4 -21.14 -2.59 47.67
N ARG A 5 -20.25 -2.76 48.65
CA ARG A 5 -18.80 -2.52 48.46
C ARG A 5 -18.11 -3.64 47.64
N VAL A 6 -18.57 -4.88 47.77
CA VAL A 6 -17.99 -6.00 47.03
C VAL A 6 -18.36 -5.97 45.52
N ILE A 7 -19.61 -5.58 45.21
CA ILE A 7 -20.06 -5.45 43.82
C ILE A 7 -19.31 -4.31 43.10
N MET A 8 -19.04 -3.18 43.79
CA MET A 8 -18.29 -2.07 43.19
C MET A 8 -16.82 -2.38 42.98
N LEU A 9 -16.18 -3.24 43.79
CA LEU A 9 -14.81 -3.70 43.61
C LEU A 9 -14.70 -4.69 42.42
N CYS A 10 -15.66 -5.60 42.22
CA CYS A 10 -15.67 -6.53 41.09
C CYS A 10 -15.88 -5.83 39.74
N LEU A 11 -16.73 -4.79 39.68
CA LEU A 11 -16.92 -4.00 38.46
C LEU A 11 -15.69 -3.17 38.08
N ALA A 12 -14.95 -2.65 39.09
CA ALA A 12 -13.70 -1.94 38.84
C ALA A 12 -12.58 -2.88 38.32
N CYS A 13 -12.47 -4.10 38.87
CA CYS A 13 -11.49 -5.09 38.44
C CYS A 13 -11.77 -5.63 37.02
N THR A 14 -13.05 -5.87 36.67
CA THR A 14 -13.41 -6.31 35.32
C THR A 14 -13.16 -5.22 34.27
N GLY A 15 -13.47 -3.98 34.55
CA GLY A 15 -13.18 -2.84 33.67
C GLY A 15 -11.69 -2.64 33.42
N TRP A 16 -10.85 -2.89 34.43
CA TRP A 16 -9.40 -2.79 34.30
C TRP A 16 -8.81 -3.93 33.46
N LEU A 17 -9.30 -5.15 33.61
CA LEU A 17 -8.90 -6.32 32.81
C LEU A 17 -9.27 -6.16 31.32
N PHE A 18 -10.45 -5.64 31.02
CA PHE A 18 -10.86 -5.37 29.63
C PHE A 18 -10.05 -4.22 29.00
N ALA A 19 -9.74 -3.17 29.75
CA ALA A 19 -8.92 -2.06 29.26
C ALA A 19 -7.47 -2.48 28.97
N THR A 20 -6.88 -3.35 29.80
CA THR A 20 -5.52 -3.88 29.59
C THR A 20 -5.45 -4.85 28.41
N ALA A 21 -6.45 -5.70 28.21
CA ALA A 21 -6.54 -6.61 27.07
C ALA A 21 -6.68 -5.82 25.75
N ALA A 22 -7.57 -4.85 25.69
CA ALA A 22 -7.76 -4.02 24.49
C ALA A 22 -6.51 -3.18 24.14
N SER A 23 -5.77 -2.70 25.14
CA SER A 23 -4.50 -1.99 24.90
C SER A 23 -3.40 -2.91 24.39
N SER A 24 -3.36 -4.17 24.85
CA SER A 24 -2.44 -5.21 24.38
C SER A 24 -2.69 -5.55 22.91
N ASP A 25 -3.93 -5.76 22.51
CA ASP A 25 -4.32 -6.09 21.13
C ASP A 25 -4.01 -4.96 20.17
N ALA A 26 -4.27 -3.71 20.58
CA ALA A 26 -3.95 -2.54 19.77
C ALA A 26 -2.43 -2.40 19.55
N GLU A 27 -1.61 -2.60 20.58
CA GLU A 27 -0.15 -2.55 20.46
C GLU A 27 0.39 -3.69 19.60
N GLN A 28 -0.17 -4.90 19.75
CA GLN A 28 0.21 -6.04 18.93
C GLN A 28 -0.09 -5.80 17.45
N THR A 29 -1.27 -5.25 17.14
CA THR A 29 -1.65 -4.84 15.78
C THR A 29 -0.66 -3.82 15.21
N GLN A 30 -0.25 -2.83 16.00
CA GLN A 30 0.73 -1.82 15.56
C GLN A 30 2.09 -2.46 15.26
N LYS A 31 2.56 -3.37 16.10
CA LYS A 31 3.81 -4.12 15.88
C LYS A 31 3.74 -4.97 14.60
N MET A 32 2.59 -5.61 14.34
CA MET A 32 2.39 -6.39 13.12
C MET A 32 2.52 -5.52 11.85
N ILE A 33 1.87 -4.35 11.83
CA ILE A 33 1.96 -3.41 10.71
C ILE A 33 3.42 -2.98 10.46
N LEU A 34 4.15 -2.63 11.53
CA LEU A 34 5.56 -2.24 11.40
C LEU A 34 6.44 -3.39 10.88
N LYS A 35 6.18 -4.62 11.35
CA LYS A 35 6.92 -5.82 10.95
C LYS A 35 6.78 -6.09 9.44
N GLU A 36 5.61 -5.86 8.84
CA GLU A 36 5.40 -6.04 7.40
C GLU A 36 6.33 -5.17 6.55
N PHE A 37 6.73 -4.02 7.07
CA PHE A 37 7.67 -3.12 6.41
C PHE A 37 9.12 -3.21 6.93
N ASP A 38 9.46 -4.20 7.76
CA ASP A 38 10.76 -4.34 8.46
C ASP A 38 11.11 -3.14 9.35
N ILE A 39 10.11 -2.45 9.88
CA ILE A 39 10.31 -1.33 10.81
C ILE A 39 10.44 -1.86 12.23
N ASP A 40 11.50 -1.44 12.92
CA ASP A 40 11.74 -1.80 14.31
C ASP A 40 10.63 -1.30 15.23
N ALA A 41 10.17 -2.13 16.18
CA ALA A 41 9.11 -1.80 17.12
C ALA A 41 9.40 -0.56 17.97
N LYS A 42 10.69 -0.19 18.18
CA LYS A 42 11.05 1.06 18.85
C LYS A 42 10.48 2.31 18.16
N PHE A 43 10.16 2.22 16.85
CA PHE A 43 9.53 3.31 16.11
C PHE A 43 8.19 3.73 16.73
N LEU A 44 7.47 2.83 17.43
CA LEU A 44 6.24 3.13 18.16
C LEU A 44 6.41 4.25 19.19
N GLN A 45 7.61 4.42 19.73
CA GLN A 45 7.93 5.44 20.74
C GLN A 45 8.34 6.79 20.11
N SER A 46 8.48 6.86 18.78
CA SER A 46 8.89 8.08 18.10
C SER A 46 7.75 9.10 17.99
N SER A 47 8.11 10.39 17.98
CA SER A 47 7.16 11.48 17.68
C SER A 47 6.53 11.34 16.28
N HIS A 48 7.23 10.72 15.34
CA HIS A 48 6.72 10.44 13.99
C HIS A 48 5.56 9.45 14.04
N TYR A 49 5.67 8.37 14.85
CA TYR A 49 4.59 7.42 15.02
C TYR A 49 3.38 8.06 15.73
N ALA A 50 3.62 8.85 16.77
CA ALA A 50 2.55 9.62 17.41
C ALA A 50 1.84 10.55 16.41
N SER A 51 2.58 11.20 15.52
CA SER A 51 2.00 12.02 14.44
C SER A 51 1.16 11.21 13.46
N ILE A 52 1.60 9.99 13.09
CA ILE A 52 0.83 9.06 12.23
C ILE A 52 -0.50 8.73 12.93
N LYS A 53 -0.49 8.29 14.18
CA LYS A 53 -1.72 7.98 14.95
C LYS A 53 -2.66 9.17 15.02
N ASN A 54 -2.14 10.35 15.32
CA ASN A 54 -2.94 11.58 15.42
C ASN A 54 -3.50 12.04 14.06
N SER A 55 -2.97 11.56 12.96
CA SER A 55 -3.49 11.85 11.61
C SER A 55 -4.69 10.98 11.24
N ILE A 56 -4.93 9.88 11.96
CA ILE A 56 -6.06 8.96 11.72
C ILE A 56 -7.34 9.61 12.29
N LYS A 57 -8.06 10.29 11.42
CA LYS A 57 -9.32 10.99 11.72
C LYS A 57 -10.41 10.50 10.77
N ASP A 58 -11.66 10.84 11.08
CA ASP A 58 -12.82 10.40 10.28
C ASP A 58 -12.72 10.78 8.82
N GLY A 59 -12.16 11.96 8.50
CA GLY A 59 -11.89 12.36 7.13
C GLY A 59 -10.94 11.41 6.39
N LYS A 60 -9.89 10.91 7.07
CA LYS A 60 -8.97 9.93 6.49
C LYS A 60 -9.59 8.56 6.33
N ARG A 61 -10.41 8.12 7.27
CA ARG A 61 -11.19 6.87 7.15
C ARG A 61 -12.17 6.94 6.00
N LYS A 62 -12.83 8.09 5.81
CA LYS A 62 -13.73 8.32 4.68
C LYS A 62 -12.97 8.34 3.34
N GLU A 63 -11.82 9.01 3.28
CA GLU A 63 -10.92 9.01 2.11
C GLU A 63 -10.53 7.58 1.73
N PHE A 64 -10.07 6.79 2.70
CA PHE A 64 -9.72 5.37 2.51
C PHE A 64 -10.92 4.58 1.97
N THR A 65 -12.08 4.66 2.61
CA THR A 65 -13.30 3.96 2.20
C THR A 65 -13.70 4.31 0.77
N ASN A 66 -13.66 5.59 0.39
CA ASN A 66 -13.98 6.03 -0.96
C ASN A 66 -12.97 5.51 -1.98
N THR A 67 -11.68 5.52 -1.64
CA THR A 67 -10.62 5.00 -2.52
C THR A 67 -10.77 3.49 -2.73
N VAL A 68 -11.08 2.72 -1.68
CA VAL A 68 -11.37 1.28 -1.81
C VAL A 68 -12.60 1.05 -2.70
N LYS A 69 -13.67 1.82 -2.52
CA LYS A 69 -14.86 1.74 -3.39
C LYS A 69 -14.55 2.06 -4.86
N ASN A 70 -13.69 3.04 -5.12
CA ASN A 70 -13.30 3.39 -6.49
C ASN A 70 -12.39 2.32 -7.11
N GLY A 71 -11.55 1.69 -6.29
CA GLY A 71 -10.61 0.67 -6.71
C GLY A 71 -11.16 -0.76 -6.73
N TYR A 72 -12.44 -0.99 -6.36
CA TYR A 72 -12.97 -2.33 -6.11
C TYR A 72 -12.76 -3.32 -7.28
N LYS A 73 -12.75 -2.83 -8.53
CA LYS A 73 -12.52 -3.66 -9.73
C LYS A 73 -11.09 -4.19 -9.84
N HIS A 74 -10.12 -3.46 -9.28
CA HIS A 74 -8.70 -3.77 -9.43
C HIS A 74 -8.13 -4.43 -8.17
N ILE A 75 -8.60 -4.06 -6.98
CA ILE A 75 -8.05 -4.48 -5.69
C ILE A 75 -7.86 -6.01 -5.58
N PRO A 76 -8.86 -6.86 -5.87
CA PRO A 76 -8.71 -8.31 -5.70
C PRO A 76 -7.58 -8.89 -6.56
N MET A 77 -7.49 -8.42 -7.80
CA MET A 77 -6.45 -8.84 -8.73
C MET A 77 -5.05 -8.34 -8.29
N LEU A 78 -4.94 -7.07 -7.89
CA LEU A 78 -3.70 -6.53 -7.36
C LEU A 78 -3.23 -7.33 -6.13
N GLN A 79 -4.14 -7.60 -5.18
CA GLN A 79 -3.85 -8.40 -3.99
C GLN A 79 -3.34 -9.80 -4.35
N LYS A 80 -4.00 -10.46 -5.32
CA LYS A 80 -3.56 -11.77 -5.78
C LYS A 80 -2.14 -11.74 -6.35
N ILE A 81 -1.83 -10.81 -7.25
CA ILE A 81 -0.50 -10.68 -7.86
C ILE A 81 0.57 -10.35 -6.81
N ILE A 82 0.29 -9.42 -5.88
CA ILE A 82 1.19 -9.06 -4.78
C ILE A 82 1.47 -10.29 -3.91
N LYS A 83 0.43 -11.00 -3.49
CA LYS A 83 0.55 -12.21 -2.67
C LYS A 83 1.35 -13.30 -3.37
N ASP A 84 1.04 -13.58 -4.63
CA ASP A 84 1.71 -14.61 -5.43
C ASP A 84 3.20 -14.28 -5.67
N SER A 85 3.57 -12.99 -5.64
CA SER A 85 4.97 -12.53 -5.79
C SER A 85 5.81 -12.67 -4.51
N GLY A 86 5.18 -12.94 -3.35
CA GLY A 86 5.87 -13.09 -2.06
C GLY A 86 6.31 -11.78 -1.39
N ILE A 87 5.96 -10.60 -1.93
CA ILE A 87 6.18 -9.34 -1.21
C ILE A 87 5.05 -9.08 -0.20
N PRO A 88 5.25 -8.23 0.83
CA PRO A 88 4.19 -7.92 1.79
C PRO A 88 2.92 -7.40 1.13
N GLU A 89 1.77 -7.93 1.54
CA GLU A 89 0.46 -7.52 0.99
C GLU A 89 0.16 -6.04 1.22
N SER A 90 0.74 -5.43 2.24
CA SER A 90 0.65 -4.00 2.55
C SER A 90 1.22 -3.08 1.45
N PHE A 91 1.94 -3.62 0.45
CA PHE A 91 2.33 -2.83 -0.72
C PHE A 91 1.14 -2.44 -1.62
N LEU A 92 -0.03 -3.03 -1.41
CA LEU A 92 -1.29 -2.52 -1.94
C LEU A 92 -1.52 -1.04 -1.56
N TYR A 93 -1.10 -0.64 -0.35
CA TYR A 93 -1.26 0.75 0.13
C TYR A 93 -0.28 1.72 -0.54
N LEU A 94 0.81 1.22 -1.13
CA LEU A 94 1.68 2.02 -1.98
C LEU A 94 0.93 2.38 -3.27
N ALA A 95 0.34 1.42 -3.98
CA ALA A 95 -0.48 1.68 -5.16
C ALA A 95 -1.67 2.63 -4.85
N MET A 96 -2.32 2.45 -3.69
CA MET A 96 -3.36 3.37 -3.20
C MET A 96 -2.82 4.79 -3.02
N THR A 97 -1.60 4.93 -2.51
CA THR A 97 -0.98 6.24 -2.26
C THR A 97 -0.58 6.93 -3.55
N GLU A 98 -0.11 6.19 -4.55
CA GLU A 98 0.35 6.70 -5.84
C GLU A 98 -0.80 7.23 -6.70
N SER A 99 -1.92 6.50 -6.79
CA SER A 99 -2.96 6.80 -7.78
C SER A 99 -4.40 6.69 -7.27
N GLY A 100 -4.61 6.23 -6.04
CA GLY A 100 -5.95 5.83 -5.58
C GLY A 100 -6.55 4.70 -6.42
N PHE A 101 -5.71 3.81 -6.96
CA PHE A 101 -6.08 2.72 -7.87
C PHE A 101 -6.57 3.15 -9.27
N SER A 102 -6.25 4.38 -9.70
CA SER A 102 -6.58 4.85 -11.04
C SER A 102 -5.49 4.45 -12.04
N ASN A 103 -5.87 3.69 -13.09
CA ASN A 103 -4.96 3.26 -14.14
C ASN A 103 -4.73 4.33 -15.24
N ASN A 104 -5.52 5.40 -15.26
CA ASN A 104 -5.43 6.46 -16.27
C ASN A 104 -4.75 7.75 -15.79
N ILE A 105 -4.32 7.79 -14.52
CA ILE A 105 -3.72 9.01 -13.98
C ILE A 105 -2.31 9.22 -14.54
N VAL A 106 -2.02 10.47 -14.89
CA VAL A 106 -0.70 10.90 -15.38
C VAL A 106 -0.23 12.05 -14.48
N SER A 107 0.96 11.90 -13.90
CA SER A 107 1.56 12.96 -13.09
C SER A 107 2.20 14.06 -13.96
N SER A 108 2.54 15.19 -13.33
CA SER A 108 3.30 16.26 -13.99
C SER A 108 4.69 15.85 -14.47
N LYS A 109 5.20 14.71 -13.96
CA LYS A 109 6.48 14.10 -14.37
C LYS A 109 6.31 12.95 -15.36
N ASN A 110 5.13 12.78 -15.94
CA ASN A 110 4.79 11.66 -16.83
C ASN A 110 4.90 10.26 -16.20
N ALA A 111 4.74 10.17 -14.89
CA ALA A 111 4.46 8.89 -14.24
C ALA A 111 3.01 8.48 -14.52
N ILE A 112 2.76 7.22 -14.85
CA ILE A 112 1.47 6.74 -15.37
C ILE A 112 0.97 5.51 -14.61
N GLY A 113 -0.37 5.45 -14.45
CA GLY A 113 -1.11 4.28 -14.02
C GLY A 113 -1.16 4.07 -12.52
N ILE A 114 -1.67 2.92 -12.12
CA ILE A 114 -1.90 2.55 -10.70
C ILE A 114 -0.62 2.69 -9.87
N TRP A 115 0.52 2.32 -10.45
CA TRP A 115 1.83 2.30 -9.80
C TRP A 115 2.69 3.54 -10.08
N GLN A 116 2.19 4.49 -10.87
CA GLN A 116 2.91 5.72 -11.25
C GLN A 116 4.31 5.45 -11.78
N PHE A 117 4.44 4.49 -12.71
CA PHE A 117 5.71 4.19 -13.33
C PHE A 117 6.21 5.32 -14.23
N MET A 118 7.48 5.67 -14.05
CA MET A 118 8.24 6.39 -15.07
C MET A 118 8.53 5.44 -16.24
N GLU A 119 8.57 5.97 -17.47
CA GLU A 119 8.74 5.15 -18.68
C GLU A 119 10.03 4.30 -18.65
N SER A 120 11.15 4.88 -18.25
CA SER A 120 12.44 4.17 -18.18
C SER A 120 12.37 2.99 -17.20
N THR A 121 11.79 3.21 -16.01
CA THR A 121 11.62 2.16 -15.01
C THR A 121 10.64 1.10 -15.49
N ALA A 122 9.55 1.49 -16.13
CA ALA A 122 8.57 0.57 -16.69
C ALA A 122 9.21 -0.40 -17.69
N LYS A 123 9.98 0.13 -18.63
CA LYS A 123 10.72 -0.68 -19.63
C LYS A 123 11.74 -1.61 -18.99
N LEU A 124 12.47 -1.13 -17.97
CA LEU A 124 13.45 -1.93 -17.23
C LEU A 124 12.82 -3.18 -16.57
N TYR A 125 11.57 -3.04 -16.08
CA TYR A 125 10.84 -4.15 -15.46
C TYR A 125 9.88 -4.88 -16.39
N GLY A 126 10.06 -4.71 -17.73
CA GLY A 126 9.45 -5.53 -18.76
C GLY A 126 8.11 -5.02 -19.27
N LEU A 127 7.72 -3.78 -18.97
CA LEU A 127 6.52 -3.19 -19.54
C LEU A 127 6.80 -2.63 -20.94
N ARG A 128 5.90 -2.91 -21.87
CA ARG A 128 5.92 -2.32 -23.21
C ARG A 128 5.39 -0.89 -23.13
N VAL A 129 6.22 0.05 -23.59
CA VAL A 129 5.83 1.47 -23.69
C VAL A 129 6.34 1.99 -25.02
N ASP A 130 5.45 2.13 -25.97
CA ASP A 130 5.72 2.66 -27.32
C ASP A 130 4.54 3.52 -27.80
N LYS A 131 4.56 3.95 -29.07
CA LYS A 131 3.50 4.81 -29.64
C LYS A 131 2.12 4.16 -29.75
N TYR A 132 2.04 2.83 -29.65
CA TYR A 132 0.80 2.07 -29.80
C TYR A 132 0.30 1.48 -28.47
N THR A 133 1.23 1.21 -27.54
CA THR A 133 0.93 0.47 -26.32
C THR A 133 1.65 1.12 -25.13
N ASP A 134 0.92 1.32 -24.04
CA ASP A 134 1.49 1.76 -22.77
C ASP A 134 0.97 0.86 -21.64
N GLU A 135 1.71 -0.22 -21.34
CA GLU A 135 1.35 -1.21 -20.34
C GLU A 135 1.45 -0.67 -18.90
N ARG A 136 1.90 0.56 -18.69
CA ARG A 136 1.79 1.24 -17.38
C ARG A 136 0.33 1.46 -16.98
N LYS A 137 -0.58 1.47 -17.97
CA LYS A 137 -2.04 1.57 -17.80
C LYS A 137 -2.72 0.22 -17.62
N ASP A 138 -2.02 -0.87 -17.89
CA ASP A 138 -2.52 -2.22 -17.63
C ASP A 138 -2.32 -2.57 -16.15
N PRO A 139 -3.41 -2.74 -15.37
CA PRO A 139 -3.28 -2.98 -13.93
C PRO A 139 -2.57 -4.30 -13.60
N MET A 140 -2.70 -5.34 -14.44
CA MET A 140 -2.04 -6.63 -14.22
C MET A 140 -0.54 -6.56 -14.53
N ALA A 141 -0.20 -6.10 -15.73
CA ALA A 141 1.19 -5.98 -16.16
C ALA A 141 1.97 -5.01 -15.26
N ALA A 142 1.39 -3.84 -14.97
CA ALA A 142 2.01 -2.86 -14.09
C ALA A 142 2.20 -3.38 -12.65
N THR A 143 1.26 -4.17 -12.11
CA THR A 143 1.43 -4.76 -10.77
C THR A 143 2.54 -5.82 -10.77
N ALA A 144 2.59 -6.69 -11.77
CA ALA A 144 3.67 -7.67 -11.89
C ALA A 144 5.06 -7.01 -12.03
N ALA A 145 5.16 -5.91 -12.76
CA ALA A 145 6.38 -5.12 -12.85
C ALA A 145 6.74 -4.43 -11.53
N ALA A 146 5.75 -3.87 -10.82
CA ALA A 146 5.95 -3.20 -9.55
C ALA A 146 6.45 -4.15 -8.46
N THR A 147 5.93 -5.38 -8.41
CA THR A 147 6.41 -6.39 -7.44
C THR A 147 7.87 -6.75 -7.69
N LYS A 148 8.29 -6.90 -8.95
CA LYS A 148 9.70 -7.14 -9.33
C LYS A 148 10.59 -5.96 -8.94
N TYR A 149 10.14 -4.73 -9.20
CA TYR A 149 10.89 -3.52 -8.83
C TYR A 149 11.05 -3.41 -7.32
N LEU A 150 9.98 -3.58 -6.56
CA LEU A 150 10.01 -3.56 -5.10
C LEU A 150 10.92 -4.64 -4.53
N GLN A 151 10.92 -5.85 -5.10
CA GLN A 151 11.82 -6.92 -4.70
C GLN A 151 13.29 -6.57 -4.99
N SER A 152 13.59 -5.96 -6.14
CA SER A 152 14.93 -5.46 -6.45
C SER A 152 15.39 -4.41 -5.44
N LEU A 153 14.53 -3.43 -5.13
CA LEU A 153 14.82 -2.42 -4.12
C LEU A 153 15.01 -3.02 -2.72
N LYS A 154 14.23 -4.04 -2.36
CA LYS A 154 14.42 -4.78 -1.10
C LYS A 154 15.78 -5.47 -1.05
N ASN A 155 16.21 -6.09 -2.13
CA ASN A 155 17.51 -6.73 -2.22
C ASN A 155 18.65 -5.72 -2.06
N ASP A 156 18.50 -4.53 -2.64
CA ASP A 156 19.49 -3.45 -2.62
C ASP A 156 19.62 -2.75 -1.27
N PHE A 157 18.50 -2.54 -0.58
CA PHE A 157 18.45 -1.77 0.65
C PHE A 157 18.22 -2.60 1.92
N GLY A 158 17.92 -3.89 1.78
CA GLY A 158 17.80 -4.83 2.89
C GLY A 158 16.49 -4.75 3.70
N LYS A 159 15.70 -3.67 3.55
CA LYS A 159 14.47 -3.45 4.33
C LYS A 159 13.33 -2.92 3.46
N TRP A 160 12.10 -3.38 3.72
CA TRP A 160 10.92 -2.99 2.94
C TRP A 160 10.61 -1.50 3.03
N TYR A 161 10.74 -0.85 4.21
CA TYR A 161 10.51 0.59 4.29
C TYR A 161 11.56 1.40 3.49
N LEU A 162 12.79 0.89 3.34
CA LEU A 162 13.78 1.53 2.49
C LEU A 162 13.45 1.31 1.01
N ALA A 163 12.98 0.12 0.63
CA ALA A 163 12.48 -0.13 -0.72
C ALA A 163 11.32 0.81 -1.07
N MET A 164 10.36 1.01 -0.17
CA MET A 164 9.27 1.98 -0.30
C MET A 164 9.80 3.42 -0.50
N MET A 165 10.81 3.83 0.27
CA MET A 165 11.43 5.16 0.14
C MET A 165 12.15 5.31 -1.20
N ALA A 166 12.91 4.28 -1.62
CA ALA A 166 13.63 4.26 -2.90
C ALA A 166 12.67 4.32 -4.09
N TYR A 167 11.54 3.60 -4.01
CA TYR A 167 10.48 3.66 -5.02
C TYR A 167 10.01 5.11 -5.27
N ASN A 168 9.79 5.87 -4.20
CA ASN A 168 9.27 7.23 -4.30
C ASN A 168 10.35 8.27 -4.71
N CYS A 169 11.56 8.21 -4.13
CA CYS A 169 12.56 9.26 -4.39
C CYS A 169 13.70 8.87 -5.33
N GLY A 170 13.75 7.60 -5.71
CA GLY A 170 14.84 7.02 -6.48
C GLY A 170 16.01 6.55 -5.61
N GLU A 171 16.67 5.51 -6.06
CA GLU A 171 17.74 4.80 -5.34
C GLU A 171 18.93 5.71 -4.98
N ALA A 172 19.43 6.47 -5.96
CA ALA A 172 20.59 7.35 -5.75
C ALA A 172 20.34 8.37 -4.63
N ARG A 173 19.14 8.93 -4.60
CA ARG A 173 18.76 9.93 -3.59
C ARG A 173 18.61 9.32 -2.21
N LEU A 174 18.07 8.09 -2.13
CA LEU A 174 17.99 7.37 -0.86
C LEU A 174 19.39 6.99 -0.34
N ARG A 175 20.27 6.45 -1.19
CA ARG A 175 21.67 6.11 -0.81
C ARG A 175 22.40 7.32 -0.25
N GLU A 176 22.28 8.47 -0.91
CA GLU A 176 22.89 9.71 -0.44
C GLU A 176 22.29 10.18 0.90
N GLY A 177 20.97 10.06 1.07
CA GLY A 177 20.30 10.35 2.32
C GLY A 177 20.77 9.49 3.48
N ILE A 178 20.88 8.18 3.27
CA ILE A 178 21.42 7.23 4.26
C ILE A 178 22.88 7.57 4.60
N ARG A 179 23.69 7.85 3.59
CA ARG A 179 25.09 8.25 3.80
C ARG A 179 25.22 9.51 4.67
N LYS A 180 24.41 10.54 4.41
CA LYS A 180 24.36 11.78 5.20
C LYS A 180 23.85 11.57 6.62
N ALA A 181 22.88 10.66 6.79
CA ALA A 181 22.31 10.34 8.10
C ALA A 181 23.24 9.44 8.95
N GLY A 182 24.15 8.68 8.30
CA GLY A 182 24.99 7.70 8.96
C GLY A 182 24.22 6.48 9.50
N THR A 183 22.94 6.32 9.12
CA THR A 183 22.07 5.28 9.66
C THR A 183 20.91 5.02 8.71
N THR A 184 20.32 3.83 8.82
CA THR A 184 19.07 3.46 8.17
C THR A 184 17.87 3.58 9.12
N ASP A 185 18.02 4.06 10.35
CA ASP A 185 16.92 4.18 11.31
C ASP A 185 15.80 5.07 10.76
N LEU A 186 14.57 4.54 10.74
CA LEU A 186 13.44 5.23 10.11
C LEU A 186 13.12 6.56 10.81
N ALA A 187 13.17 6.61 12.14
CA ALA A 187 12.86 7.83 12.87
C ALA A 187 13.85 8.94 12.53
N THR A 188 15.15 8.59 12.42
CA THR A 188 16.21 9.53 12.00
C THR A 188 16.02 10.00 10.55
N LEU A 189 15.68 9.10 9.64
CA LEU A 189 15.46 9.46 8.22
C LEU A 189 14.22 10.35 8.05
N LEU A 190 13.21 10.20 8.90
CA LEU A 190 11.98 11.01 8.88
C LEU A 190 12.10 12.36 9.61
N ASP A 191 13.23 12.67 10.26
CA ASP A 191 13.40 13.94 10.98
C ASP A 191 13.19 15.14 10.04
N ASP A 192 12.11 15.90 10.28
CA ASP A 192 11.72 17.04 9.44
C ASP A 192 12.70 18.22 9.52
N LYS A 193 13.55 18.28 10.57
CA LYS A 193 14.60 19.27 10.74
C LYS A 193 15.83 18.96 9.89
N LYS A 194 15.98 17.73 9.40
CA LYS A 194 17.10 17.26 8.60
C LYS A 194 16.68 17.01 7.15
N SER A 195 17.54 17.41 6.22
CA SER A 195 17.30 17.24 4.78
C SER A 195 17.94 15.95 4.23
N TYR A 196 17.97 14.86 5.03
CA TYR A 196 18.49 13.57 4.59
C TYR A 196 17.65 13.00 3.45
N ILE A 197 16.35 13.04 3.60
CA ILE A 197 15.36 12.51 2.67
C ILE A 197 14.40 13.63 2.25
N PRO A 198 13.92 13.63 0.98
CA PRO A 198 12.96 14.62 0.51
C PRO A 198 11.72 14.69 1.40
N LYS A 199 11.19 15.89 1.63
CA LYS A 199 9.95 16.09 2.40
C LYS A 199 8.77 15.31 1.81
N GLU A 200 8.72 15.17 0.48
CA GLU A 200 7.71 14.38 -0.22
C GLU A 200 7.77 12.91 0.21
N THR A 201 8.98 12.31 0.19
CA THR A 201 9.19 10.91 0.58
C THR A 201 8.87 10.67 2.06
N LYS A 202 9.21 11.60 2.95
CA LYS A 202 8.82 11.51 4.37
C LYS A 202 7.29 11.47 4.53
N ARG A 203 6.57 12.35 3.81
CA ARG A 203 5.10 12.35 3.80
C ARG A 203 4.52 11.09 3.18
N PHE A 204 5.14 10.57 2.12
CA PHE A 204 4.75 9.34 1.46
C PHE A 204 4.77 8.14 2.42
N VAL A 205 5.89 7.93 3.13
CA VAL A 205 6.00 6.86 4.12
C VAL A 205 4.96 7.02 5.24
N LYS A 206 4.83 8.23 5.81
CA LYS A 206 3.83 8.50 6.84
C LYS A 206 2.41 8.21 6.34
N LYS A 207 2.09 8.56 5.08
CA LYS A 207 0.78 8.29 4.47
C LYS A 207 0.52 6.79 4.33
N ILE A 208 1.48 6.01 3.84
CA ILE A 208 1.33 4.55 3.70
C ILE A 208 1.10 3.90 5.08
N LEU A 209 1.88 4.27 6.10
CA LEU A 209 1.69 3.76 7.45
C LEU A 209 0.32 4.16 8.03
N THR A 210 -0.14 5.39 7.78
CA THR A 210 -1.50 5.83 8.18
C THR A 210 -2.57 4.97 7.51
N ILE A 211 -2.44 4.72 6.20
CA ILE A 211 -3.36 3.87 5.44
C ILE A 211 -3.35 2.43 5.97
N ALA A 212 -2.18 1.86 6.25
CA ALA A 212 -2.05 0.51 6.80
C ALA A 212 -2.80 0.36 8.14
N HIS A 213 -2.73 1.37 9.02
CA HIS A 213 -3.51 1.38 10.26
C HIS A 213 -5.02 1.44 10.01
N ILE A 214 -5.47 2.35 9.13
CA ILE A 214 -6.90 2.45 8.78
C ILE A 214 -7.40 1.15 8.14
N ALA A 215 -6.60 0.56 7.25
CA ALA A 215 -6.95 -0.69 6.58
C ALA A 215 -7.12 -1.84 7.58
N LYS A 216 -6.26 -1.92 8.59
CA LYS A 216 -6.39 -2.92 9.66
C LYS A 216 -7.63 -2.70 10.52
N GLU A 217 -7.96 -1.45 10.83
CA GLU A 217 -9.23 -1.11 11.50
C GLU A 217 -10.46 -1.46 10.66
N GLN A 218 -10.33 -1.43 9.31
CA GLN A 218 -11.42 -1.65 8.36
C GLN A 218 -11.21 -2.92 7.51
N GLU A 219 -10.58 -3.95 8.08
CA GLU A 219 -10.23 -5.19 7.39
C GLU A 219 -11.41 -5.83 6.64
N ASN A 220 -12.61 -5.80 7.24
CA ASN A 220 -13.84 -6.28 6.63
C ASN A 220 -14.23 -5.52 5.34
N LEU A 221 -13.79 -4.29 5.14
CA LEU A 221 -14.09 -3.53 3.92
C LEU A 221 -13.30 -4.08 2.72
N LEU A 222 -12.02 -4.41 2.91
CA LEU A 222 -11.20 -5.03 1.85
C LEU A 222 -11.68 -6.45 1.54
N ALA A 223 -12.04 -7.23 2.55
CA ALA A 223 -12.62 -8.58 2.35
C ALA A 223 -13.92 -8.54 1.52
N LYS A 224 -14.76 -7.53 1.71
CA LYS A 224 -15.98 -7.36 0.90
C LYS A 224 -15.69 -7.11 -0.58
N THR A 225 -14.57 -6.47 -0.94
CA THR A 225 -14.22 -6.29 -2.36
C THR A 225 -13.92 -7.62 -3.04
N GLN A 226 -13.31 -8.56 -2.32
CA GLN A 226 -13.05 -9.92 -2.82
C GLN A 226 -14.35 -10.70 -3.01
N ALA A 227 -15.30 -10.61 -2.06
CA ALA A 227 -16.60 -11.24 -2.18
C ALA A 227 -17.40 -10.70 -3.36
N LEU A 228 -17.38 -9.41 -3.59
CA LEU A 228 -18.07 -8.78 -4.74
C LEU A 228 -17.44 -9.19 -6.09
N SER A 229 -16.13 -9.38 -6.16
CA SER A 229 -15.48 -9.85 -7.38
C SER A 229 -15.77 -11.33 -7.67
N GLY A 230 -16.07 -12.15 -6.65
CA GLY A 230 -16.47 -13.54 -6.80
C GLY A 230 -17.91 -13.75 -7.28
N THR A 231 -18.79 -12.77 -7.07
CA THR A 231 -20.23 -12.86 -7.42
C THR A 231 -20.59 -12.11 -8.71
N ASN A 232 -19.86 -11.02 -9.02
CA ASN A 232 -20.03 -10.19 -10.22
C ASN A 232 -18.67 -9.65 -10.71
N GLY A 233 -17.58 -10.35 -10.38
CA GLY A 233 -16.22 -9.89 -10.64
C GLY A 233 -15.90 -9.88 -12.12
N ILE A 234 -15.30 -8.79 -12.57
CA ILE A 234 -14.64 -8.77 -13.86
C ILE A 234 -13.40 -9.64 -13.72
N GLU A 235 -13.45 -10.85 -14.27
CA GLU A 235 -12.26 -11.67 -14.43
C GLU A 235 -11.44 -11.08 -15.60
N LEU A 236 -10.30 -10.49 -15.30
CA LEU A 236 -9.39 -9.98 -16.32
C LEU A 236 -8.45 -11.11 -16.71
N SER A 237 -8.51 -11.51 -17.96
CA SER A 237 -7.53 -12.43 -18.56
C SER A 237 -6.72 -11.70 -19.64
N LYS A 238 -5.44 -12.04 -19.74
CA LYS A 238 -4.60 -11.56 -20.84
C LYS A 238 -4.91 -12.40 -22.07
N ILE A 239 -5.21 -11.73 -23.17
CA ILE A 239 -5.42 -12.37 -24.46
C ILE A 239 -4.37 -11.83 -25.42
N ASP A 240 -3.61 -12.73 -26.03
CA ASP A 240 -2.72 -12.36 -27.12
C ASP A 240 -3.51 -12.34 -28.43
N VAL A 241 -3.56 -11.19 -29.08
CA VAL A 241 -4.25 -11.01 -30.35
C VAL A 241 -3.23 -10.72 -31.48
N PRO A 242 -3.50 -11.16 -32.71
CA PRO A 242 -2.64 -10.83 -33.84
C PRO A 242 -2.45 -9.31 -34.00
N GLY A 243 -1.25 -8.91 -34.43
CA GLY A 243 -0.96 -7.50 -34.70
C GLY A 243 -1.96 -6.90 -35.70
N GLY A 244 -2.43 -5.68 -35.42
CA GLY A 244 -3.44 -5.00 -36.21
C GLY A 244 -4.90 -5.30 -35.85
N THR A 245 -5.16 -6.19 -34.88
CA THR A 245 -6.51 -6.47 -34.38
C THR A 245 -7.08 -5.22 -33.68
N THR A 246 -8.29 -4.81 -34.06
CA THR A 246 -8.99 -3.70 -33.40
C THR A 246 -9.68 -4.15 -32.12
N LEU A 247 -9.84 -3.25 -31.13
CA LEU A 247 -10.61 -3.53 -29.91
C LEU A 247 -12.04 -3.99 -30.23
N MET A 248 -12.64 -3.50 -31.31
CA MET A 248 -13.96 -3.93 -31.76
C MET A 248 -13.99 -5.38 -32.19
N ALA A 249 -12.95 -5.85 -32.91
CA ALA A 249 -12.82 -7.26 -33.30
C ALA A 249 -12.64 -8.18 -32.10
N VAL A 250 -11.82 -7.78 -31.11
CA VAL A 250 -11.64 -8.53 -29.85
C VAL A 250 -12.95 -8.64 -29.09
N SER A 251 -13.68 -7.53 -28.94
CA SER A 251 -14.99 -7.50 -28.27
C SER A 251 -15.99 -8.43 -28.93
N TYR A 252 -16.07 -8.41 -30.26
CA TYR A 252 -17.01 -9.22 -31.03
C TYR A 252 -16.76 -10.73 -30.89
N THR A 253 -15.51 -11.14 -30.89
CA THR A 253 -15.13 -12.56 -30.77
C THR A 253 -15.35 -13.08 -29.34
N HIS A 254 -15.11 -12.27 -28.31
CA HIS A 254 -15.30 -12.67 -26.91
C HIS A 254 -16.76 -12.73 -26.47
N LEU A 255 -17.59 -11.78 -26.92
CA LEU A 255 -19.02 -11.79 -26.58
C LEU A 255 -19.78 -12.96 -27.21
N ARG A 256 -19.35 -13.44 -28.39
CA ARG A 256 -19.97 -14.61 -29.04
C ARG A 256 -19.53 -15.97 -28.49
N ALA A 257 -18.39 -16.03 -27.79
CA ALA A 257 -17.92 -17.29 -27.21
C ALA A 257 -18.66 -17.70 -25.92
N HIS A 258 -19.55 -16.83 -25.40
CA HIS A 258 -20.36 -17.05 -24.21
C HIS A 258 -21.87 -17.12 -24.48
N GLU A 259 -22.33 -17.10 -25.75
CA GLU A 259 -23.67 -17.46 -26.21
C GLU A 259 -23.70 -18.92 -26.70
#